data_6f37a2ca686e02d5a085df0c57b89d58
#
_entry.id   6f37a2ca686e02d5a085df0c57b89d58
#
_cell.length_a   1.000
_cell.length_b   1.000
_cell.length_c   1.000
_cell.angle_alpha   90.00
_cell.angle_beta   90.00
_cell.angle_gamma   90.00
#
_symmetry.space_group_name_H-M   'P 1'
#
loop_
_entity.id
_entity.type
_entity.pdbx_description
1 polymer ?
#
loop_
_entity_poly.entity_id
_entity_poly.type
_entity_poly.pdbx_seq_one_letter_code
_entity_poly.pdbx_strand_id
1 'polypeptide(L)'
;VYDVYQLLLSSKGALSMDLQKGQKIKLSQLSSLPQFTLTLSASLPGSTVDISCFGVDSQDKLSDDRYFIFYNQPTSPEGAISMTAGKQSTTFAFDLSRLPSSIHKLVITLAADGPATMQSLTQGTMSLAAAQQTLAQFAFDGSQFTQEKALILAEIYLKDGTWRLSVVASGFN
;
A
#
# COMPACT_ATOMS: atom_id res chain seq x y z
N VAL A 1 10.34 25.62 26.99
CA VAL A 1 9.33 24.75 27.63
C VAL A 1 8.72 23.87 26.52
N TYR A 2 9.22 22.65 26.47
CA TYR A 2 8.59 21.65 25.58
C TYR A 2 7.21 21.38 26.13
N ASP A 3 6.21 21.61 25.31
CA ASP A 3 4.82 21.37 25.65
C ASP A 3 4.65 19.90 26.06
N VAL A 4 4.07 19.67 27.23
CA VAL A 4 3.78 18.34 27.75
C VAL A 4 2.93 17.53 26.73
N TYR A 5 2.18 18.23 25.89
CA TYR A 5 1.44 17.67 24.77
C TYR A 5 2.38 17.00 23.74
N GLN A 6 3.49 17.63 23.42
CA GLN A 6 4.47 17.08 22.47
C GLN A 6 5.16 15.84 23.04
N LEU A 7 5.41 15.84 24.35
CA LEU A 7 5.99 14.68 25.05
C LEU A 7 5.01 13.51 25.15
N LEU A 8 3.72 13.79 25.35
CA LEU A 8 2.67 12.77 25.36
C LEU A 8 2.42 12.18 23.96
N LEU A 9 2.56 12.98 22.92
CA LEU A 9 2.48 12.53 21.53
C LEU A 9 3.68 11.66 21.16
N SER A 10 4.86 12.02 21.67
CA SER A 10 6.10 11.25 21.50
C SER A 10 6.06 9.90 22.24
N SER A 11 5.36 9.81 23.36
CA SER A 11 5.30 8.58 24.16
C SER A 11 4.21 7.61 23.71
N LYS A 12 3.25 8.05 22.89
CA LYS A 12 2.17 7.21 22.37
C LYS A 12 2.38 6.72 20.92
N GLY A 13 3.58 6.88 20.41
CA GLY A 13 3.82 6.76 18.97
C GLY A 13 3.31 8.02 18.25
N ALA A 14 4.00 8.44 17.20
CA ALA A 14 3.58 9.61 16.43
C ALA A 14 2.12 9.45 16.00
N LEU A 15 1.36 10.55 16.02
CA LEU A 15 0.02 10.58 15.44
C LEU A 15 0.12 10.17 13.98
N SER A 16 -0.42 8.99 13.65
CA SER A 16 -0.52 8.57 12.27
C SER A 16 -1.59 9.42 11.59
N MET A 17 -1.31 9.78 10.34
CA MET A 17 -2.24 10.53 9.50
C MET A 17 -3.36 9.61 9.02
N ASP A 18 -4.63 10.01 9.20
CA ASP A 18 -5.75 9.30 8.60
C ASP A 18 -5.93 9.76 7.15
N LEU A 19 -5.74 8.83 6.23
CA LEU A 19 -5.82 9.09 4.80
C LEU A 19 -7.27 8.94 4.32
N GLN A 20 -7.59 9.68 3.26
CA GLN A 20 -8.89 9.65 2.60
C GLN A 20 -8.74 9.19 1.16
N LYS A 21 -9.78 8.57 0.62
CA LYS A 21 -9.82 8.23 -0.82
C LYS A 21 -9.55 9.46 -1.66
N GLY A 22 -8.65 9.32 -2.62
CA GLY A 22 -8.24 10.41 -3.51
C GLY A 22 -7.10 11.26 -2.98
N GLN A 23 -6.68 11.05 -1.73
CA GLN A 23 -5.60 11.83 -1.13
C GLN A 23 -4.25 11.43 -1.71
N LYS A 24 -3.41 12.43 -1.95
CA LYS A 24 -2.03 12.27 -2.43
C LYS A 24 -1.09 12.98 -1.48
N ILE A 25 -0.01 12.30 -1.11
CA ILE A 25 1.00 12.84 -0.20
C ILE A 25 2.40 12.53 -0.72
N LYS A 26 3.35 13.42 -0.45
CA LYS A 26 4.77 13.13 -0.69
C LYS A 26 5.26 12.25 0.45
N LEU A 27 5.94 11.15 0.12
CA LEU A 27 6.49 10.26 1.15
C LEU A 27 7.56 10.97 2.00
N SER A 28 8.28 11.93 1.43
CA SER A 28 9.27 12.74 2.16
C SER A 28 8.65 13.60 3.26
N GLN A 29 7.34 13.85 3.23
CA GLN A 29 6.64 14.54 4.32
C GLN A 29 6.43 13.64 5.53
N LEU A 30 6.48 12.33 5.34
CA LEU A 30 6.28 11.34 6.40
C LEU A 30 7.59 10.84 6.98
N SER A 31 8.61 10.65 6.14
CA SER A 31 9.92 10.16 6.54
C SER A 31 10.98 10.61 5.53
N SER A 32 12.19 10.89 6.01
CA SER A 32 13.34 11.19 5.16
C SER A 32 14.00 9.94 4.59
N LEU A 33 13.63 8.75 5.08
CA LEU A 33 14.21 7.48 4.65
C LEU A 33 13.50 6.96 3.40
N PRO A 34 14.20 6.24 2.50
CA PRO A 34 13.58 5.64 1.33
C PRO A 34 12.90 4.29 1.61
N GLN A 35 13.03 3.75 2.82
CA GLN A 35 12.44 2.47 3.20
C GLN A 35 11.10 2.68 3.88
N PHE A 36 10.09 1.98 3.39
CA PHE A 36 8.73 1.99 3.92
C PHE A 36 8.17 0.57 3.98
N THR A 37 7.26 0.34 4.91
CA THR A 37 6.41 -0.86 4.91
C THR A 37 4.95 -0.45 4.74
N LEU A 38 4.24 -1.24 3.96
CA LEU A 38 2.81 -1.06 3.73
C LEU A 38 2.13 -2.35 4.12
N THR A 39 1.26 -2.30 5.12
CA THR A 39 0.55 -3.46 5.65
C THR A 39 -0.93 -3.35 5.30
N LEU A 40 -1.45 -4.43 4.72
CA LEU A 40 -2.83 -4.53 4.27
C LEU A 40 -3.52 -5.65 5.02
N SER A 41 -4.71 -5.36 5.53
CA SER A 41 -5.59 -6.34 6.14
C SER A 41 -6.99 -6.13 5.58
N ALA A 42 -7.62 -7.21 5.13
CA ALA A 42 -8.97 -7.15 4.61
C ALA A 42 -9.66 -8.51 4.82
N SER A 43 -10.93 -8.47 5.15
CA SER A 43 -11.74 -9.68 5.29
C SER A 43 -12.84 -9.66 4.23
N LEU A 44 -12.96 -10.77 3.51
CA LEU A 44 -13.96 -10.97 2.46
C LEU A 44 -14.69 -12.27 2.73
N PRO A 45 -15.79 -12.24 3.50
CA PRO A 45 -16.52 -13.45 3.86
C PRO A 45 -16.93 -14.25 2.62
N GLY A 46 -16.67 -15.56 2.65
CA GLY A 46 -16.97 -16.48 1.56
C GLY A 46 -15.94 -16.51 0.43
N SER A 47 -14.86 -15.74 0.55
CA SER A 47 -13.77 -15.69 -0.43
C SER A 47 -12.45 -15.41 0.27
N THR A 48 -11.36 -15.57 -0.45
CA THR A 48 -10.04 -15.11 -0.02
C THR A 48 -9.67 -13.83 -0.76
N VAL A 49 -8.73 -13.09 -0.20
CA VAL A 49 -8.24 -11.84 -0.79
C VAL A 49 -6.81 -12.06 -1.27
N ASP A 50 -6.58 -11.85 -2.56
CA ASP A 50 -5.25 -11.85 -3.15
C ASP A 50 -4.74 -10.43 -3.23
N ILE A 51 -3.57 -10.19 -2.63
CA ILE A 51 -2.94 -8.88 -2.59
C ILE A 51 -1.65 -8.97 -3.42
N SER A 52 -1.45 -7.99 -4.28
CA SER A 52 -0.27 -7.94 -5.14
C SER A 52 0.21 -6.52 -5.38
N CYS A 53 1.45 -6.42 -5.86
CA CYS A 53 2.08 -5.16 -6.23
C CYS A 53 2.63 -5.27 -7.64
N PHE A 54 2.31 -4.32 -8.50
CA PHE A 54 2.85 -4.22 -9.85
C PHE A 54 3.82 -3.05 -9.92
N GLY A 55 5.09 -3.34 -10.24
CA GLY A 55 6.05 -2.31 -10.60
C GLY A 55 5.94 -1.99 -12.09
N VAL A 56 5.50 -0.80 -12.42
CA VAL A 56 5.23 -0.40 -13.81
C VAL A 56 6.16 0.72 -14.26
N ASP A 57 6.31 0.84 -15.59
CA ASP A 57 7.17 1.84 -16.21
C ASP A 57 6.45 3.21 -16.31
N SER A 58 7.11 4.17 -16.98
CA SER A 58 6.57 5.53 -17.16
C SER A 58 5.30 5.59 -18.03
N GLN A 59 4.98 4.50 -18.73
CA GLN A 59 3.78 4.37 -19.56
C GLN A 59 2.70 3.50 -18.88
N ASP A 60 2.85 3.26 -17.58
CA ASP A 60 1.95 2.43 -16.77
C ASP A 60 1.86 0.99 -17.26
N LYS A 61 2.97 0.45 -17.80
CA LYS A 61 3.03 -0.93 -18.28
C LYS A 61 3.94 -1.76 -17.40
N LEU A 62 3.50 -3.01 -17.14
CA LEU A 62 4.34 -4.04 -16.55
C LEU A 62 5.28 -4.58 -17.64
N SER A 63 6.40 -3.91 -17.85
CA SER A 63 7.35 -4.26 -18.90
C SER A 63 8.29 -5.37 -18.51
N ASP A 64 8.38 -5.71 -17.23
CA ASP A 64 9.19 -6.80 -16.68
C ASP A 64 8.37 -7.57 -15.66
N ASP A 65 8.04 -8.82 -16.00
CA ASP A 65 7.19 -9.67 -15.16
C ASP A 65 7.76 -9.96 -13.77
N ARG A 66 9.06 -9.74 -13.57
CA ARG A 66 9.70 -9.90 -12.26
C ARG A 66 9.28 -8.84 -11.25
N TYR A 67 8.63 -7.76 -11.71
CA TYR A 67 8.04 -6.72 -10.86
C TYR A 67 6.56 -6.91 -10.61
N PHE A 68 6.01 -8.06 -10.97
CA PHE A 68 4.72 -8.52 -10.46
C PHE A 68 4.97 -9.30 -9.17
N ILE A 69 4.73 -8.65 -8.04
CA ILE A 69 5.00 -9.21 -6.72
C ILE A 69 3.70 -9.75 -6.12
N PHE A 70 3.67 -11.05 -5.84
CA PHE A 70 2.53 -11.77 -5.29
C PHE A 70 3.06 -12.99 -4.52
N TYR A 71 2.17 -13.83 -3.98
CA TYR A 71 2.58 -14.93 -3.10
C TYR A 71 3.60 -15.88 -3.72
N ASN A 72 3.54 -16.09 -5.02
CA ASN A 72 4.43 -17.01 -5.74
C ASN A 72 5.71 -16.32 -6.28
N GLN A 73 5.78 -15.01 -6.19
CA GLN A 73 6.97 -14.21 -6.53
C GLN A 73 7.08 -13.05 -5.53
N PRO A 74 7.54 -13.35 -4.30
CA PRO A 74 7.44 -12.38 -3.21
C PRO A 74 8.52 -11.30 -3.21
N THR A 75 9.52 -11.37 -4.09
CA THR A 75 10.66 -10.43 -4.05
C THR A 75 11.05 -10.01 -5.46
N SER A 76 11.27 -8.71 -5.65
CA SER A 76 11.80 -8.17 -6.92
C SER A 76 13.30 -8.52 -7.09
N PRO A 77 13.84 -8.42 -8.33
CA PRO A 77 15.20 -8.89 -8.62
C PRO A 77 16.29 -8.30 -7.72
N GLU A 78 16.22 -7.00 -7.42
CA GLU A 78 17.20 -6.32 -6.57
C GLU A 78 16.78 -6.30 -5.09
N GLY A 79 15.64 -6.89 -4.74
CA GLY A 79 15.10 -6.87 -3.38
C GLY A 79 14.49 -5.55 -2.94
N ALA A 80 14.23 -4.63 -3.87
CA ALA A 80 13.61 -3.34 -3.54
C ALA A 80 12.15 -3.47 -3.09
N ILE A 81 11.47 -4.52 -3.54
CA ILE A 81 10.10 -4.85 -3.13
C ILE A 81 10.12 -6.28 -2.59
N SER A 82 9.63 -6.46 -1.38
CA SER A 82 9.40 -7.79 -0.82
C SER A 82 8.03 -7.86 -0.15
N MET A 83 7.40 -9.03 -0.25
CA MET A 83 6.06 -9.28 0.29
C MET A 83 6.15 -10.40 1.32
N THR A 84 5.51 -10.20 2.45
CA THR A 84 5.31 -11.21 3.48
C THR A 84 3.83 -11.38 3.74
N ALA A 85 3.29 -12.56 3.45
CA ALA A 85 1.90 -12.88 3.69
C ALA A 85 1.76 -13.52 5.07
N GLY A 86 1.00 -12.88 5.95
CA GLY A 86 0.60 -13.42 7.24
C GLY A 86 -0.81 -14.00 7.18
N LYS A 87 -1.29 -14.50 8.32
CA LYS A 87 -2.64 -15.12 8.39
C LYS A 87 -3.76 -14.10 8.20
N GLN A 88 -3.56 -12.86 8.63
CA GLN A 88 -4.59 -11.81 8.63
C GLN A 88 -4.13 -10.54 7.93
N SER A 89 -2.88 -10.47 7.52
CA SER A 89 -2.33 -9.28 6.88
C SER A 89 -1.23 -9.64 5.90
N THR A 90 -1.03 -8.77 4.92
CA THR A 90 0.08 -8.83 3.96
C THR A 90 0.89 -7.56 4.10
N THR A 91 2.21 -7.71 4.20
CA THR A 91 3.13 -6.58 4.33
C THR A 91 4.06 -6.53 3.14
N PHE A 92 4.13 -5.35 2.51
CA PHE A 92 5.16 -5.03 1.52
C PHE A 92 6.24 -4.18 2.18
N ALA A 93 7.49 -4.57 1.97
CA ALA A 93 8.65 -3.74 2.33
C ALA A 93 9.21 -3.15 1.04
N PHE A 94 9.34 -1.83 1.03
CA PHE A 94 9.86 -1.09 -0.12
C PHE A 94 11.16 -0.39 0.25
N ASP A 95 12.14 -0.50 -0.61
CA ASP A 95 13.31 0.38 -0.62
C ASP A 95 13.34 1.11 -1.96
N LEU A 96 12.78 2.32 -1.98
CA LEU A 96 12.61 3.10 -3.20
C LEU A 96 13.95 3.50 -3.83
N SER A 97 15.01 3.57 -3.02
CA SER A 97 16.36 3.91 -3.51
C SER A 97 16.98 2.78 -4.33
N ARG A 98 16.47 1.55 -4.20
CA ARG A 98 16.99 0.37 -4.90
C ARG A 98 16.18 0.01 -6.16
N LEU A 99 15.06 0.70 -6.40
CA LEU A 99 14.28 0.49 -7.61
C LEU A 99 15.08 0.95 -8.84
N PRO A 100 15.05 0.16 -9.94
CA PRO A 100 15.66 0.62 -11.19
C PRO A 100 14.93 1.82 -11.75
N SER A 101 15.62 2.62 -12.54
CA SER A 101 15.07 3.85 -13.13
C SER A 101 13.90 3.59 -14.11
N SER A 102 13.74 2.36 -14.55
CA SER A 102 12.62 1.94 -15.40
C SER A 102 11.30 1.83 -14.64
N ILE A 103 11.32 1.71 -13.32
CA ILE A 103 10.12 1.60 -12.50
C ILE A 103 9.73 2.99 -12.00
N HIS A 104 8.54 3.43 -12.40
CA HIS A 104 8.01 4.75 -12.07
C HIS A 104 6.82 4.71 -11.12
N LYS A 105 6.21 3.53 -10.94
CA LYS A 105 5.00 3.40 -10.12
C LYS A 105 4.89 1.98 -9.58
N LEU A 106 4.47 1.89 -8.32
CA LEU A 106 4.09 0.64 -7.66
C LEU A 106 2.59 0.69 -7.43
N VAL A 107 1.86 -0.27 -8.02
CA VAL A 107 0.39 -0.35 -7.93
C VAL A 107 0.02 -1.47 -6.98
N ILE A 108 -0.66 -1.13 -5.90
CA ILE A 108 -1.09 -2.09 -4.89
C ILE A 108 -2.53 -2.49 -5.18
N THR A 109 -2.74 -3.79 -5.38
CA THR A 109 -4.04 -4.34 -5.77
C THR A 109 -4.55 -5.35 -4.77
N LEU A 110 -5.86 -5.49 -4.77
CA LEU A 110 -6.60 -6.40 -3.91
C LEU A 110 -7.68 -7.06 -4.77
N ALA A 111 -7.67 -8.38 -4.84
CA ALA A 111 -8.61 -9.13 -5.69
C ALA A 111 -9.31 -10.21 -4.90
N ALA A 112 -10.59 -10.44 -5.21
CA ALA A 112 -11.36 -11.52 -4.63
C ALA A 112 -11.05 -12.84 -5.35
N ASP A 113 -10.68 -13.85 -4.59
CA ASP A 113 -10.60 -15.23 -5.06
C ASP A 113 -11.78 -15.99 -4.47
N GLY A 114 -12.75 -16.28 -5.30
CA GLY A 114 -14.00 -16.90 -4.90
C GLY A 114 -15.22 -16.10 -5.36
N PRO A 115 -16.43 -16.45 -4.89
CA PRO A 115 -17.67 -15.86 -5.42
C PRO A 115 -17.99 -14.45 -4.90
N ALA A 116 -17.38 -13.99 -3.81
CA ALA A 116 -17.67 -12.69 -3.21
C ALA A 116 -17.22 -11.53 -4.10
N THR A 117 -17.89 -10.40 -3.96
CA THR A 117 -17.51 -9.13 -4.58
C THR A 117 -16.99 -8.18 -3.49
N MET A 118 -16.41 -7.07 -3.89
CA MET A 118 -15.87 -6.08 -2.96
C MET A 118 -16.94 -5.43 -2.09
N GLN A 119 -18.21 -5.54 -2.47
CA GLN A 119 -19.33 -5.08 -1.62
C GLN A 119 -19.36 -5.81 -0.27
N SER A 120 -18.90 -7.05 -0.22
CA SER A 120 -18.88 -7.87 1.01
C SER A 120 -17.65 -7.65 1.87
N LEU A 121 -16.74 -6.78 1.46
CA LEU A 121 -15.49 -6.54 2.17
C LEU A 121 -15.75 -5.88 3.52
N THR A 122 -15.13 -6.41 4.56
CA THR A 122 -15.23 -5.90 5.93
C THR A 122 -13.83 -5.60 6.47
N GLN A 123 -13.73 -4.63 7.36
CA GLN A 123 -12.51 -4.34 8.13
C GLN A 123 -11.24 -4.19 7.28
N GLY A 124 -11.33 -3.48 6.15
CA GLY A 124 -10.17 -3.17 5.34
C GLY A 124 -9.32 -2.09 6.00
N THR A 125 -8.01 -2.34 6.11
CA THR A 125 -7.05 -1.36 6.59
C THR A 125 -5.79 -1.41 5.76
N MET A 126 -5.22 -0.25 5.51
CA MET A 126 -3.90 -0.09 4.93
C MET A 126 -3.11 0.85 5.82
N SER A 127 -1.92 0.44 6.26
CA SER A 127 -1.05 1.29 7.05
C SER A 127 0.32 1.42 6.41
N LEU A 128 0.87 2.63 6.46
CA LEU A 128 2.21 2.94 5.97
C LEU A 128 3.10 3.25 7.17
N ALA A 129 4.24 2.59 7.24
CA ALA A 129 5.18 2.74 8.34
C ALA A 129 6.60 2.95 7.83
N ALA A 130 7.43 3.59 8.64
CA ALA A 130 8.86 3.70 8.44
C ALA A 130 9.54 3.67 9.81
N ALA A 131 10.73 3.05 9.90
CA ALA A 131 11.49 2.94 11.14
C ALA A 131 10.64 2.38 12.30
N GLN A 132 9.81 1.36 12.01
CA GLN A 132 8.93 0.67 12.98
C GLN A 132 7.82 1.56 13.57
N GLN A 133 7.51 2.66 12.91
CA GLN A 133 6.49 3.60 13.36
C GLN A 133 5.44 3.77 12.27
N THR A 134 4.15 3.61 12.63
CA THR A 134 3.05 3.86 11.70
C THR A 134 2.92 5.36 11.45
N LEU A 135 2.96 5.77 10.19
CA LEU A 135 2.94 7.17 9.77
C LEU A 135 1.60 7.59 9.20
N ALA A 136 0.91 6.67 8.53
CA ALA A 136 -0.36 6.95 7.88
C ALA A 136 -1.21 5.68 7.81
N GLN A 137 -2.52 5.84 7.76
CA GLN A 137 -3.45 4.71 7.67
C GLN A 137 -4.70 5.10 6.91
N PHE A 138 -5.30 4.10 6.26
CA PHE A 138 -6.54 4.22 5.50
C PHE A 138 -7.44 3.05 5.85
N ALA A 139 -8.68 3.36 6.24
CA ALA A 139 -9.71 2.36 6.53
C ALA A 139 -10.73 2.34 5.39
N PHE A 140 -11.16 1.14 5.00
CA PHE A 140 -12.12 0.96 3.93
C PHE A 140 -12.98 -0.28 4.18
N ASP A 141 -14.16 -0.31 3.56
CA ASP A 141 -15.06 -1.45 3.61
C ASP A 141 -15.88 -1.54 2.31
N GLY A 142 -16.78 -2.50 2.24
CA GLY A 142 -17.57 -2.75 1.05
C GLY A 142 -18.63 -1.72 0.72
N SER A 143 -18.89 -0.75 1.61
CA SER A 143 -19.96 0.24 1.40
C SER A 143 -19.72 1.13 0.19
N GLN A 144 -18.46 1.24 -0.25
CA GLN A 144 -18.07 2.08 -1.40
C GLN A 144 -18.03 1.29 -2.71
N PHE A 145 -18.31 -0.01 -2.67
CA PHE A 145 -18.17 -0.90 -3.82
C PHE A 145 -19.49 -1.62 -4.10
N THR A 146 -19.57 -2.22 -5.27
CA THR A 146 -20.73 -3.00 -5.69
C THR A 146 -20.28 -4.39 -6.18
N GLN A 147 -20.11 -4.58 -7.46
CA GLN A 147 -19.81 -5.88 -8.05
C GLN A 147 -18.34 -6.06 -8.43
N GLU A 148 -17.49 -5.11 -8.10
CA GLU A 148 -16.06 -5.17 -8.42
C GLU A 148 -15.44 -6.42 -7.77
N LYS A 149 -14.61 -7.11 -8.54
CA LYS A 149 -13.83 -8.26 -8.09
C LYS A 149 -12.41 -7.89 -7.72
N ALA A 150 -11.96 -6.70 -8.11
CA ALA A 150 -10.61 -6.24 -7.86
C ALA A 150 -10.59 -4.73 -7.65
N LEU A 151 -9.64 -4.29 -6.84
CA LEU A 151 -9.41 -2.88 -6.54
C LEU A 151 -7.95 -2.53 -6.79
N ILE A 152 -7.71 -1.33 -7.30
CA ILE A 152 -6.45 -0.63 -7.07
C ILE A 152 -6.63 0.12 -5.75
N LEU A 153 -5.89 -0.28 -4.74
CA LEU A 153 -6.03 0.33 -3.41
C LEU A 153 -5.18 1.59 -3.31
N ALA A 154 -3.92 1.51 -3.72
CA ALA A 154 -3.00 2.63 -3.63
C ALA A 154 -1.95 2.55 -4.74
N GLU A 155 -1.33 3.68 -5.01
CA GLU A 155 -0.19 3.80 -5.91
C GLU A 155 0.92 4.57 -5.22
N ILE A 156 2.15 4.06 -5.33
CA ILE A 156 3.36 4.78 -4.96
C ILE A 156 4.04 5.16 -6.28
N TYR A 157 4.14 6.44 -6.58
CA TYR A 157 4.55 6.90 -7.90
C TYR A 157 5.57 8.02 -7.83
N LEU A 158 6.41 8.07 -8.87
CA LEU A 158 7.45 9.07 -9.03
C LEU A 158 6.92 10.21 -9.90
N LYS A 159 6.96 11.42 -9.37
CA LYS A 159 6.60 12.63 -10.11
C LYS A 159 7.55 13.76 -9.73
N ASP A 160 8.16 14.37 -10.76
CA ASP A 160 9.13 15.46 -10.56
C ASP A 160 10.25 15.09 -9.59
N GLY A 161 10.77 13.86 -9.71
CA GLY A 161 11.84 13.34 -8.88
C GLY A 161 11.43 13.01 -7.43
N THR A 162 10.15 13.04 -7.11
CA THR A 162 9.63 12.82 -5.76
C THR A 162 8.64 11.66 -5.74
N TRP A 163 8.87 10.70 -4.83
CA TRP A 163 7.94 9.61 -4.60
C TRP A 163 6.73 10.07 -3.79
N ARG A 164 5.54 9.66 -4.22
CA ARG A 164 4.26 10.04 -3.63
C ARG A 164 3.39 8.82 -3.44
N LEU A 165 2.48 8.91 -2.47
CA LEU A 165 1.42 7.92 -2.26
C LEU A 165 0.09 8.52 -2.68
N SER A 166 -0.70 7.76 -3.45
CA SER A 166 -2.08 8.08 -3.79
C SER A 166 -2.99 7.00 -3.26
N VAL A 167 -4.03 7.38 -2.52
CA VAL A 167 -5.09 6.47 -2.09
C VAL A 167 -6.14 6.43 -3.20
N VAL A 168 -6.16 5.35 -3.97
CA VAL A 168 -7.03 5.21 -5.14
C VAL A 168 -8.37 4.58 -4.74
N ALA A 169 -8.36 3.43 -4.11
CA ALA A 169 -9.53 2.69 -3.60
C ALA A 169 -10.64 2.59 -4.64
N SER A 170 -10.30 2.23 -5.87
CA SER A 170 -11.24 2.12 -6.99
C SER A 170 -11.19 0.75 -7.62
N GLY A 171 -12.39 0.25 -8.00
CA GLY A 171 -12.50 -1.00 -8.72
C GLY A 171 -12.05 -0.88 -10.17
N PHE A 172 -11.64 -2.01 -10.69
CA PHE A 172 -11.40 -2.17 -12.13
C PHE A 172 -11.90 -3.56 -12.55
N ASN A 173 -12.29 -3.69 -13.83
CA ASN A 173 -12.74 -4.95 -14.43
C ASN A 173 -11.65 -5.53 -15.32
#